data_d506983294c5be59e7cc92546d602eca
#
_entry.id   d506983294c5be59e7cc92546d602eca
#
_cell.length_a   1.000
_cell.length_b   1.000
_cell.length_c   1.000
_cell.angle_alpha   90.00
_cell.angle_beta   90.00
_cell.angle_gamma   90.00
#
_symmetry.space_group_name_H-M   'P 1'
#
loop_
_entity.id
_entity.type
_entity.pdbx_description
1 polymer ?
#
loop_
_entity_poly.entity_id
_entity_poly.type
_entity_poly.pdbx_seq_one_letter_code
_entity_poly.pdbx_strand_id
1 'polypeptide(L)'
;TMSCEMHIDRKGRILSYEIFPSVIHVRHRLSYCIVREILVNGDEELAQKYEDVVPMLKMMEELCLVLRKKRTTRGAIDFDLPEQKVILDEQGRPVEIVQRIRSIAESIIEEFMLAANETVARHMFNQKWPFIYRVHDLPNEEKMKDLAKLLANFNVKLKVSEETKPGEVQKALAEMAGKPEERLVSTVALRSLKQA
;
A
#
# COMPACT_ATOMS: atom_id res chain seq x y z
N THR A 1 1.04 5.22 -24.22
CA THR A 1 0.70 5.24 -22.80
C THR A 1 0.68 6.67 -22.27
N MET A 2 0.09 6.86 -21.08
CA MET A 2 0.23 8.12 -20.33
C MET A 2 1.27 7.93 -19.25
N SER A 3 2.16 8.91 -19.10
CA SER A 3 3.21 8.91 -18.08
C SER A 3 3.05 10.08 -17.12
N CYS A 4 3.41 9.85 -15.87
CA CYS A 4 3.52 10.86 -14.82
C CYS A 4 4.95 10.81 -14.30
N GLU A 5 5.78 11.76 -14.72
CA GLU A 5 7.13 11.92 -14.22
C GLU A 5 7.12 12.79 -12.97
N MET A 6 7.87 12.40 -11.95
CA MET A 6 7.87 13.10 -10.66
C MET A 6 9.29 13.27 -10.12
N HIS A 7 9.66 14.48 -9.71
CA HIS A 7 10.86 14.74 -8.94
C HIS A 7 10.52 14.68 -7.44
N ILE A 8 11.09 13.71 -6.75
CA ILE A 8 10.78 13.43 -5.35
C ILE A 8 12.05 13.63 -4.50
N ASP A 9 11.92 14.39 -3.40
CA ASP A 9 13.04 14.60 -2.49
C ASP A 9 13.23 13.42 -1.51
N ARG A 10 14.33 13.44 -0.74
CA ARG A 10 14.65 12.42 0.27
C ARG A 10 13.63 12.31 1.42
N LYS A 11 12.68 13.23 1.51
CA LYS A 11 11.56 13.20 2.47
C LYS A 11 10.26 12.71 1.83
N GLY A 12 10.32 12.26 0.57
CA GLY A 12 9.15 11.78 -0.18
C GLY A 12 8.22 12.91 -0.64
N ARG A 13 8.68 14.18 -0.68
CA ARG A 13 7.87 15.30 -1.18
C ARG A 13 8.06 15.40 -2.69
N ILE A 14 6.95 15.49 -3.42
CA ILE A 14 6.96 15.75 -4.86
C ILE A 14 7.26 17.23 -5.05
N LEU A 15 8.40 17.54 -5.65
CA LEU A 15 8.87 18.90 -5.91
C LEU A 15 8.31 19.46 -7.21
N SER A 16 8.27 18.63 -8.25
CA SER A 16 7.68 18.92 -9.55
C SER A 16 7.18 17.64 -10.19
N TYR A 17 6.29 17.77 -11.16
CA TYR A 17 5.79 16.64 -11.94
C TYR A 17 5.34 17.11 -13.33
N GLU A 18 5.34 16.17 -14.28
CA GLU A 18 4.78 16.35 -15.61
C GLU A 18 3.90 15.16 -15.97
N ILE A 19 2.78 15.42 -16.67
CA ILE A 19 1.86 14.40 -17.15
C ILE A 19 1.77 14.54 -18.67
N PHE A 20 2.16 13.50 -19.38
CA PHE A 20 2.26 13.56 -20.84
C PHE A 20 2.03 12.20 -21.52
N PRO A 21 1.61 12.17 -22.80
CA PRO A 21 1.58 10.95 -23.58
C PRO A 21 3.01 10.53 -23.94
N SER A 22 3.30 9.24 -23.79
CA SER A 22 4.63 8.69 -24.04
C SER A 22 4.61 7.38 -24.82
N VAL A 23 5.74 7.03 -25.41
CA VAL A 23 6.03 5.71 -25.98
C VAL A 23 7.04 5.02 -25.09
N ILE A 24 6.71 3.80 -24.64
CA ILE A 24 7.60 3.01 -23.79
C ILE A 24 8.14 1.79 -24.55
N HIS A 25 9.35 1.37 -24.19
CA HIS A 25 9.96 0.13 -24.63
C HIS A 25 10.36 -0.69 -23.41
N VAL A 26 9.66 -1.82 -23.20
CA VAL A 26 9.93 -2.71 -22.07
C VAL A 26 11.23 -3.48 -22.34
N ARG A 27 12.26 -3.22 -21.55
CA ARG A 27 13.55 -3.91 -21.63
C ARG A 27 13.50 -5.28 -20.98
N HIS A 28 12.92 -5.36 -19.77
CA HIS A 28 12.75 -6.62 -19.03
C HIS A 28 11.32 -6.73 -18.51
N ARG A 29 10.73 -7.89 -18.65
CA ARG A 29 9.46 -8.24 -18.02
C ARG A 29 9.74 -8.95 -16.70
N LEU A 30 9.88 -8.19 -15.63
CA LEU A 30 10.10 -8.72 -14.28
C LEU A 30 8.77 -9.13 -13.62
N SER A 31 8.82 -10.15 -12.77
CA SER A 31 7.73 -10.54 -11.88
C SER A 31 8.09 -10.21 -10.44
N TYR A 32 7.08 -10.12 -9.56
CA TYR A 32 7.31 -9.92 -8.13
C TYR A 32 8.21 -11.00 -7.53
N CYS A 33 8.06 -12.26 -7.97
CA CYS A 33 8.93 -13.35 -7.54
C CYS A 33 10.40 -13.07 -7.86
N ILE A 34 10.72 -12.70 -9.11
CA ILE A 34 12.10 -12.40 -9.53
C ILE A 34 12.66 -11.24 -8.71
N VAL A 35 11.91 -10.15 -8.54
CA VAL A 35 12.37 -8.98 -7.78
C VAL A 35 12.58 -9.32 -6.31
N ARG A 36 11.71 -10.15 -5.72
CA ARG A 36 11.87 -10.64 -4.34
C ARG A 36 13.13 -11.50 -4.19
N GLU A 37 13.39 -12.45 -5.10
CA GLU A 37 14.60 -13.25 -5.05
C GLU A 37 15.86 -12.39 -5.10
N ILE A 38 15.86 -11.33 -5.94
CA ILE A 38 17.01 -10.40 -6.05
C ILE A 38 17.15 -9.53 -4.79
N LEU A 39 16.07 -8.86 -4.34
CA LEU A 39 16.17 -7.85 -3.29
C LEU A 39 16.13 -8.43 -1.87
N VAL A 40 15.40 -9.52 -1.65
CA VAL A 40 15.17 -10.09 -0.31
C VAL A 40 16.03 -11.31 -0.08
N ASN A 41 16.03 -12.26 -1.02
CA ASN A 41 16.72 -13.54 -0.84
C ASN A 41 18.19 -13.49 -1.31
N GLY A 42 18.60 -12.44 -2.04
CA GLY A 42 19.99 -12.25 -2.46
C GLY A 42 20.45 -13.26 -3.51
N ASP A 43 19.55 -13.71 -4.40
CA ASP A 43 19.87 -14.67 -5.46
C ASP A 43 20.89 -14.06 -6.43
N GLU A 44 22.13 -14.55 -6.36
CA GLU A 44 23.25 -14.04 -7.16
C GLU A 44 23.10 -14.36 -8.65
N GLU A 45 22.51 -15.50 -9.00
CA GLU A 45 22.30 -15.91 -10.40
C GLU A 45 21.29 -14.99 -11.08
N LEU A 46 20.16 -14.72 -10.42
CA LEU A 46 19.17 -13.76 -10.92
C LEU A 46 19.72 -12.34 -10.93
N ALA A 47 20.49 -11.94 -9.92
CA ALA A 47 21.12 -10.62 -9.87
C ALA A 47 22.12 -10.43 -11.03
N GLN A 48 22.90 -11.44 -11.37
CA GLN A 48 23.79 -11.40 -12.54
C GLN A 48 23.02 -11.36 -13.85
N LYS A 49 21.96 -12.15 -13.98
CA LYS A 49 21.10 -12.16 -15.19
C LYS A 49 20.46 -10.82 -15.47
N TYR A 50 20.12 -10.05 -14.44
CA TYR A 50 19.46 -8.74 -14.51
C TYR A 50 20.35 -7.61 -13.99
N GLU A 51 21.68 -7.75 -14.12
CA GLU A 51 22.67 -6.82 -13.56
C GLU A 51 22.46 -5.36 -13.96
N ASP A 52 21.96 -5.12 -15.17
CA ASP A 52 21.68 -3.80 -15.73
C ASP A 52 20.52 -3.07 -15.04
N VAL A 53 19.62 -3.77 -14.36
CA VAL A 53 18.47 -3.17 -13.65
C VAL A 53 18.53 -3.33 -12.13
N VAL A 54 19.42 -4.13 -11.59
CA VAL A 54 19.57 -4.31 -10.13
C VAL A 54 19.83 -2.98 -9.39
N PRO A 55 20.71 -2.07 -9.87
CA PRO A 55 20.89 -0.76 -9.22
C PRO A 55 19.59 0.06 -9.18
N MET A 56 18.79 0.03 -10.25
CA MET A 56 17.50 0.69 -10.30
C MET A 56 16.52 0.07 -9.31
N LEU A 57 16.44 -1.27 -9.20
CA LEU A 57 15.57 -1.95 -8.25
C LEU A 57 15.89 -1.57 -6.80
N LYS A 58 17.16 -1.45 -6.45
CA LYS A 58 17.59 -0.96 -5.12
C LYS A 58 17.17 0.47 -4.85
N MET A 59 17.30 1.37 -5.84
CA MET A 59 16.79 2.74 -5.72
C MET A 59 15.27 2.80 -5.60
N MET A 60 14.54 1.93 -6.30
CA MET A 60 13.08 1.82 -6.19
C MET A 60 12.68 1.35 -4.79
N GLU A 61 13.41 0.41 -4.20
CA GLU A 61 13.21 -0.03 -2.81
C GLU A 61 13.41 1.13 -1.83
N GLU A 62 14.51 1.87 -1.95
CA GLU A 62 14.80 3.03 -1.10
C GLU A 62 13.67 4.07 -1.20
N LEU A 63 13.25 4.43 -2.42
CA LEU A 63 12.15 5.36 -2.63
C LEU A 63 10.82 4.83 -2.06
N CYS A 64 10.53 3.55 -2.23
CA CYS A 64 9.35 2.91 -1.65
C CYS A 64 9.31 3.10 -0.12
N LEU A 65 10.42 2.84 0.57
CA LEU A 65 10.52 3.01 2.03
C LEU A 65 10.30 4.47 2.45
N VAL A 66 10.82 5.43 1.70
CA VAL A 66 10.61 6.87 1.94
C VAL A 66 9.13 7.25 1.77
N LEU A 67 8.49 6.82 0.70
CA LEU A 67 7.07 7.09 0.43
C LEU A 67 6.17 6.44 1.48
N ARG A 68 6.43 5.17 1.82
CA ARG A 68 5.72 4.43 2.86
C ARG A 68 5.83 5.11 4.23
N LYS A 69 7.02 5.54 4.63
CA LYS A 69 7.25 6.30 5.87
C LYS A 69 6.42 7.59 5.89
N LYS A 70 6.41 8.34 4.80
CA LYS A 70 5.61 9.56 4.67
C LYS A 70 4.10 9.25 4.79
N ARG A 71 3.62 8.22 4.11
CA ARG A 71 2.21 7.78 4.16
C ARG A 71 1.81 7.33 5.57
N THR A 72 2.64 6.55 6.23
CA THR A 72 2.43 6.11 7.62
C THR A 72 2.40 7.30 8.59
N THR A 73 3.31 8.26 8.43
CA THR A 73 3.34 9.48 9.26
C THR A 73 2.08 10.34 9.07
N ARG A 74 1.49 10.33 7.88
CA ARG A 74 0.20 10.99 7.58
C ARG A 74 -1.00 10.29 8.24
N GLY A 75 -0.83 9.08 8.77
CA GLY A 75 -1.88 8.30 9.44
C GLY A 75 -2.53 7.24 8.56
N ALA A 76 -1.89 6.84 7.46
CA ALA A 76 -2.38 5.73 6.65
C ALA A 76 -2.36 4.43 7.46
N ILE A 77 -3.47 3.68 7.43
CA ILE A 77 -3.58 2.38 8.06
C ILE A 77 -3.16 1.33 7.03
N ASP A 78 -2.19 0.51 7.38
CA ASP A 78 -1.79 -0.66 6.60
C ASP A 78 -2.38 -1.91 7.26
N PHE A 79 -3.39 -2.50 6.62
CA PHE A 79 -3.99 -3.73 7.09
C PHE A 79 -3.22 -4.90 6.48
N ASP A 80 -2.31 -5.48 7.26
CA ASP A 80 -1.60 -6.69 6.85
C ASP A 80 -2.48 -7.93 7.11
N LEU A 81 -3.54 -8.04 6.31
CA LEU A 81 -4.41 -9.20 6.36
C LEU A 81 -3.90 -10.27 5.39
N PRO A 82 -3.75 -11.52 5.84
CA PRO A 82 -3.27 -12.59 5.00
C PRO A 82 -4.22 -12.85 3.84
N GLU A 83 -3.75 -12.63 2.62
CA GLU A 83 -4.47 -13.01 1.39
C GLU A 83 -4.22 -14.48 1.08
N GLN A 84 -5.27 -15.17 0.67
CA GLN A 84 -5.17 -16.55 0.23
C GLN A 84 -5.15 -16.62 -1.30
N LYS A 85 -4.31 -17.49 -1.84
CA LYS A 85 -4.25 -17.81 -3.27
C LYS A 85 -4.68 -19.26 -3.46
N VAL A 86 -5.66 -19.47 -4.32
CA VAL A 86 -6.08 -20.80 -4.74
C VAL A 86 -5.17 -21.23 -5.90
N ILE A 87 -4.51 -22.35 -5.74
CA ILE A 87 -3.74 -23.01 -6.81
C ILE A 87 -4.68 -23.94 -7.55
N LEU A 88 -4.71 -23.80 -8.88
CA LEU A 88 -5.53 -24.62 -9.76
C LEU A 88 -4.64 -25.61 -10.53
N ASP A 89 -5.20 -26.79 -10.85
CA ASP A 89 -4.60 -27.73 -11.80
C ASP A 89 -4.79 -27.26 -13.26
N GLU A 90 -4.27 -28.06 -14.20
CA GLU A 90 -4.40 -27.76 -15.65
C GLU A 90 -5.87 -27.78 -16.14
N GLN A 91 -6.77 -28.41 -15.40
CA GLN A 91 -8.20 -28.47 -15.69
C GLN A 91 -8.99 -27.36 -14.98
N GLY A 92 -8.31 -26.44 -14.25
CA GLY A 92 -8.92 -25.34 -13.54
C GLY A 92 -9.57 -25.72 -12.20
N ARG A 93 -9.28 -26.90 -11.64
CA ARG A 93 -9.80 -27.33 -10.34
C ARG A 93 -8.89 -26.88 -9.21
N PRO A 94 -9.44 -26.46 -8.07
CA PRO A 94 -8.61 -26.07 -6.90
C PRO A 94 -7.91 -27.28 -6.31
N VAL A 95 -6.59 -27.23 -6.21
CA VAL A 95 -5.73 -28.28 -5.62
C VAL A 95 -5.14 -27.87 -4.29
N GLU A 96 -4.91 -26.57 -4.08
CA GLU A 96 -4.30 -26.08 -2.85
C GLU A 96 -4.72 -24.64 -2.55
N ILE A 97 -4.77 -24.27 -1.28
CA ILE A 97 -4.92 -22.89 -0.81
C ILE A 97 -3.65 -22.51 -0.08
N VAL A 98 -2.91 -21.57 -0.64
CA VAL A 98 -1.65 -21.06 -0.07
C VAL A 98 -1.81 -19.62 0.38
N GLN A 99 -1.07 -19.21 1.40
CA GLN A 99 -0.98 -17.79 1.77
C GLN A 99 -0.13 -17.04 0.75
N ARG A 100 -0.66 -15.95 0.22
CA ARG A 100 0.10 -15.05 -0.65
C ARG A 100 1.15 -14.33 0.19
N ILE A 101 2.39 -14.47 -0.20
CA ILE A 101 3.49 -13.73 0.41
C ILE A 101 3.54 -12.34 -0.23
N ARG A 102 3.32 -11.29 0.58
CA ARG A 102 3.55 -9.90 0.20
C ARG A 102 4.99 -9.54 0.55
N SER A 103 5.72 -9.04 -0.42
CA SER A 103 7.12 -8.66 -0.28
C SER A 103 7.35 -7.17 -0.58
N ILE A 104 8.60 -6.73 -0.49
CA ILE A 104 8.99 -5.39 -0.91
C ILE A 104 8.69 -5.14 -2.40
N ALA A 105 8.70 -6.19 -3.23
CA ALA A 105 8.44 -6.08 -4.66
C ALA A 105 7.02 -5.56 -4.96
N GLU A 106 6.01 -6.09 -4.28
CA GLU A 106 4.63 -5.60 -4.37
C GLU A 106 4.51 -4.19 -3.78
N SER A 107 5.18 -3.94 -2.65
CA SER A 107 5.14 -2.65 -1.97
C SER A 107 5.72 -1.52 -2.82
N ILE A 108 6.78 -1.76 -3.60
CA ILE A 108 7.35 -0.81 -4.55
C ILE A 108 6.28 -0.32 -5.53
N ILE A 109 5.61 -1.25 -6.18
CA ILE A 109 4.59 -0.90 -7.18
C ILE A 109 3.40 -0.20 -6.53
N GLU A 110 2.96 -0.66 -5.36
CA GLU A 110 1.87 -0.03 -4.61
C GLU A 110 2.16 1.42 -4.26
N GLU A 111 3.32 1.72 -3.66
CA GLU A 111 3.67 3.10 -3.26
C GLU A 111 3.83 4.01 -4.49
N PHE A 112 4.39 3.50 -5.59
CA PHE A 112 4.53 4.29 -6.83
C PHE A 112 3.18 4.53 -7.49
N MET A 113 2.30 3.54 -7.51
CA MET A 113 0.94 3.68 -7.99
C MET A 113 0.16 4.72 -7.16
N LEU A 114 0.26 4.67 -5.83
CA LEU A 114 -0.38 5.64 -4.95
C LEU A 114 0.16 7.05 -5.18
N ALA A 115 1.48 7.22 -5.31
CA ALA A 115 2.10 8.50 -5.59
C ALA A 115 1.61 9.08 -6.93
N ALA A 116 1.54 8.26 -7.99
CA ALA A 116 1.03 8.67 -9.28
C ALA A 116 -0.47 9.05 -9.22
N ASN A 117 -1.30 8.21 -8.60
CA ASN A 117 -2.73 8.45 -8.46
C ASN A 117 -3.03 9.75 -7.69
N GLU A 118 -2.35 9.97 -6.55
CA GLU A 118 -2.50 11.20 -5.76
C GLU A 118 -2.04 12.44 -6.54
N THR A 119 -0.98 12.32 -7.33
CA THR A 119 -0.44 13.43 -8.14
C THR A 119 -1.40 13.80 -9.26
N VAL A 120 -1.89 12.81 -10.02
CA VAL A 120 -2.86 13.04 -11.10
C VAL A 120 -4.16 13.60 -10.55
N ALA A 121 -4.71 13.04 -9.47
CA ALA A 121 -5.93 13.53 -8.86
C ALA A 121 -5.79 14.98 -8.40
N ARG A 122 -4.68 15.34 -7.77
CA ARG A 122 -4.37 16.73 -7.35
C ARG A 122 -4.21 17.66 -8.54
N HIS A 123 -3.55 17.20 -9.62
CA HIS A 123 -3.41 17.98 -10.85
C HIS A 123 -4.80 18.34 -11.41
N MET A 124 -5.66 17.35 -11.60
CA MET A 124 -7.00 17.56 -12.16
C MET A 124 -7.85 18.47 -11.27
N PHE A 125 -7.76 18.32 -9.95
CA PHE A 125 -8.44 19.16 -8.97
C PHE A 125 -7.99 20.63 -9.07
N ASN A 126 -6.69 20.89 -9.13
CA ASN A 126 -6.13 22.24 -9.21
C ASN A 126 -6.50 22.93 -10.54
N GLN A 127 -6.58 22.16 -11.64
CA GLN A 127 -7.01 22.66 -12.94
C GLN A 127 -8.54 22.85 -13.04
N LYS A 128 -9.29 22.38 -12.04
CA LYS A 128 -10.77 22.40 -12.04
C LYS A 128 -11.38 21.68 -13.27
N TRP A 129 -10.69 20.67 -13.78
CA TRP A 129 -11.20 19.87 -14.89
C TRP A 129 -12.19 18.82 -14.40
N PRO A 130 -13.21 18.45 -15.18
CA PRO A 130 -14.10 17.35 -14.87
C PRO A 130 -13.29 16.06 -14.73
N PHE A 131 -13.40 15.41 -13.57
CA PHE A 131 -12.65 14.19 -13.27
C PHE A 131 -13.42 13.31 -12.27
N ILE A 132 -13.32 12.00 -12.41
CA ILE A 132 -13.94 11.06 -11.47
C ILE A 132 -12.93 10.75 -10.37
N TYR A 133 -13.27 11.13 -9.13
CA TYR A 133 -12.44 10.87 -7.96
C TYR A 133 -12.97 9.66 -7.20
N ARG A 134 -12.05 8.82 -6.72
CA ARG A 134 -12.36 7.80 -5.75
C ARG A 134 -12.10 8.37 -4.36
N VAL A 135 -13.16 8.56 -3.59
CA VAL A 135 -13.10 9.16 -2.25
C VAL A 135 -13.61 8.19 -1.20
N HIS A 136 -13.10 8.34 0.02
CA HIS A 136 -13.63 7.66 1.19
C HIS A 136 -14.32 8.66 2.10
N ASP A 137 -15.56 8.39 2.44
CA ASP A 137 -16.28 9.15 3.45
C ASP A 137 -15.71 8.94 4.85
N LEU A 138 -16.08 9.83 5.75
CA LEU A 138 -15.78 9.63 7.17
C LEU A 138 -16.38 8.31 7.67
N PRO A 139 -15.69 7.62 8.59
CA PRO A 139 -16.20 6.39 9.19
C PRO A 139 -17.55 6.62 9.88
N ASN A 140 -18.39 5.58 9.91
CA ASN A 140 -19.64 5.64 10.66
C ASN A 140 -19.34 5.71 12.17
N GLU A 141 -19.91 6.73 12.85
CA GLU A 141 -19.63 7.00 14.27
C GLU A 141 -20.02 5.80 15.17
N GLU A 142 -21.16 5.14 14.91
CA GLU A 142 -21.60 3.99 15.70
C GLU A 142 -20.59 2.82 15.58
N LYS A 143 -20.15 2.51 14.36
CA LYS A 143 -19.13 1.47 14.14
C LYS A 143 -17.81 1.82 14.82
N MET A 144 -17.44 3.11 14.83
CA MET A 144 -16.22 3.57 15.53
C MET A 144 -16.38 3.46 17.05
N LYS A 145 -17.58 3.73 17.61
CA LYS A 145 -17.88 3.48 19.03
C LYS A 145 -17.79 2.00 19.38
N ASP A 146 -18.27 1.12 18.51
CA ASP A 146 -18.19 -0.34 18.74
C ASP A 146 -16.74 -0.83 18.64
N LEU A 147 -15.95 -0.32 17.69
CA LEU A 147 -14.50 -0.59 17.63
C LEU A 147 -13.80 -0.11 18.92
N ALA A 148 -14.16 1.07 19.43
CA ALA A 148 -13.58 1.60 20.68
C ALA A 148 -13.94 0.72 21.89
N LYS A 149 -15.18 0.20 21.99
CA LYS A 149 -15.58 -0.75 23.03
C LYS A 149 -14.79 -2.06 22.92
N LEU A 150 -14.61 -2.58 21.71
CA LEU A 150 -13.79 -3.78 21.49
C LEU A 150 -12.35 -3.56 21.95
N LEU A 151 -11.71 -2.46 21.54
CA LEU A 151 -10.35 -2.10 21.92
C LEU A 151 -10.19 -1.92 23.44
N ALA A 152 -11.21 -1.36 24.11
CA ALA A 152 -11.20 -1.19 25.55
C ALA A 152 -11.09 -2.52 26.34
N ASN A 153 -11.61 -3.63 25.80
CA ASN A 153 -11.44 -4.96 26.39
C ASN A 153 -9.96 -5.41 26.42
N PHE A 154 -9.12 -4.82 25.57
CA PHE A 154 -7.67 -5.07 25.50
C PHE A 154 -6.83 -3.93 26.10
N ASN A 155 -7.45 -3.05 26.88
CA ASN A 155 -6.84 -1.86 27.49
C ASN A 155 -6.27 -0.84 26.47
N VAL A 156 -6.78 -0.85 25.25
CA VAL A 156 -6.41 0.12 24.22
C VAL A 156 -7.51 1.18 24.11
N LYS A 157 -7.12 2.46 24.14
CA LYS A 157 -8.05 3.60 24.10
C LYS A 157 -8.13 4.17 22.68
N LEU A 158 -9.33 4.21 22.12
CA LEU A 158 -9.63 4.94 20.89
C LEU A 158 -10.59 6.10 21.22
N LYS A 159 -10.16 7.34 20.96
CA LYS A 159 -11.03 8.51 21.06
C LYS A 159 -11.90 8.57 19.82
N VAL A 160 -13.21 8.49 20.01
CA VAL A 160 -14.20 8.60 18.94
C VAL A 160 -14.78 9.99 18.95
N SER A 161 -14.76 10.65 17.79
CA SER A 161 -15.40 11.94 17.54
C SER A 161 -16.12 11.89 16.18
N GLU A 162 -16.94 12.88 15.88
CA GLU A 162 -17.59 13.01 14.56
C GLU A 162 -16.57 12.99 13.41
N GLU A 163 -15.33 13.46 13.68
CA GLU A 163 -14.21 13.47 12.74
C GLU A 163 -13.04 12.60 13.25
N THR A 164 -13.31 11.32 13.60
CA THR A 164 -12.22 10.41 14.00
C THR A 164 -11.19 10.27 12.89
N LYS A 165 -9.97 10.73 13.14
CA LYS A 165 -8.90 10.76 12.13
C LYS A 165 -8.29 9.37 11.94
N PRO A 166 -7.92 8.99 10.71
CA PRO A 166 -7.27 7.70 10.43
C PRO A 166 -6.05 7.43 11.31
N GLY A 167 -5.25 8.46 11.63
CA GLY A 167 -4.08 8.33 12.49
C GLY A 167 -4.38 7.95 13.94
N GLU A 168 -5.61 8.19 14.46
CA GLU A 168 -6.01 7.73 15.78
C GLU A 168 -6.32 6.23 15.76
N VAL A 169 -6.98 5.77 14.72
CA VAL A 169 -7.23 4.34 14.49
C VAL A 169 -5.91 3.61 14.27
N GLN A 170 -4.99 4.17 13.46
CA GLN A 170 -3.65 3.63 13.22
C GLN A 170 -2.90 3.41 14.54
N LYS A 171 -2.87 4.40 15.43
CA LYS A 171 -2.21 4.27 16.74
C LYS A 171 -2.81 3.17 17.59
N ALA A 172 -4.14 3.11 17.66
CA ALA A 172 -4.83 2.07 18.41
C ALA A 172 -4.54 0.66 17.86
N LEU A 173 -4.47 0.51 16.53
CA LEU A 173 -4.10 -0.76 15.90
C LEU A 173 -2.63 -1.12 16.15
N ALA A 174 -1.72 -0.14 16.17
CA ALA A 174 -0.31 -0.37 16.48
C ALA A 174 -0.11 -0.90 17.91
N GLU A 175 -0.96 -0.53 18.88
CA GLU A 175 -0.92 -1.09 20.24
C GLU A 175 -1.39 -2.55 20.29
N MET A 176 -2.07 -3.03 19.26
CA MET A 176 -2.51 -4.42 19.13
C MET A 176 -1.50 -5.31 18.37
N ALA A 177 -0.49 -4.70 17.73
CA ALA A 177 0.49 -5.43 16.93
C ALA A 177 1.20 -6.51 17.76
N GLY A 178 1.30 -7.73 17.20
CA GLY A 178 1.92 -8.89 17.83
C GLY A 178 1.07 -9.58 18.91
N LYS A 179 -0.15 -9.10 19.21
CA LYS A 179 -1.06 -9.77 20.13
C LYS A 179 -1.90 -10.84 19.41
N PRO A 180 -2.36 -11.89 20.09
CA PRO A 180 -3.20 -12.94 19.47
C PRO A 180 -4.46 -12.39 18.79
N GLU A 181 -5.01 -11.29 19.35
CA GLU A 181 -6.25 -10.66 18.89
C GLU A 181 -6.06 -9.63 17.78
N GLU A 182 -4.83 -9.35 17.36
CA GLU A 182 -4.50 -8.36 16.31
C GLU A 182 -5.34 -8.57 15.06
N ARG A 183 -5.45 -9.81 14.58
CA ARG A 183 -6.22 -10.14 13.38
C ARG A 183 -7.70 -9.84 13.52
N LEU A 184 -8.28 -10.16 14.67
CA LEU A 184 -9.69 -9.88 14.98
C LEU A 184 -9.94 -8.38 14.96
N VAL A 185 -9.13 -7.62 15.70
CA VAL A 185 -9.24 -6.17 15.81
C VAL A 185 -9.04 -5.48 14.45
N SER A 186 -8.03 -5.89 13.68
CA SER A 186 -7.78 -5.37 12.33
C SER A 186 -8.96 -5.63 11.38
N THR A 187 -9.58 -6.82 11.45
CA THR A 187 -10.75 -7.15 10.64
C THR A 187 -11.96 -6.29 11.02
N VAL A 188 -12.21 -6.08 12.31
CA VAL A 188 -13.32 -5.22 12.78
C VAL A 188 -13.05 -3.77 12.40
N ALA A 189 -11.82 -3.29 12.58
CA ALA A 189 -11.42 -1.94 12.18
C ALA A 189 -11.65 -1.69 10.68
N LEU A 190 -11.20 -2.61 9.82
CA LEU A 190 -11.42 -2.51 8.37
C LEU A 190 -12.91 -2.42 8.02
N ARG A 191 -13.76 -3.23 8.67
CA ARG A 191 -15.22 -3.22 8.46
C ARG A 191 -15.91 -1.97 9.03
N SER A 192 -15.26 -1.28 9.94
CA SER A 192 -15.75 -0.03 10.52
C SER A 192 -15.48 1.19 9.65
N LEU A 193 -14.50 1.08 8.74
CA LEU A 193 -14.22 2.10 7.73
C LEU A 193 -15.21 1.98 6.57
N LYS A 194 -15.50 3.11 5.92
CA LYS A 194 -16.31 3.11 4.69
C LYS A 194 -15.48 2.70 3.48
N GLN A 195 -16.09 1.94 2.61
CA GLN A 195 -15.55 1.67 1.27
C GLN A 195 -15.64 2.91 0.39
N ALA A 196 -14.74 3.03 -0.58
CA ALA A 196 -14.75 4.09 -1.58
C ALA A 196 -15.77 3.79 -2.68
#